data_01d7fa88f5822a8116baf14fd5853452
#
_entry.id   01d7fa88f5822a8116baf14fd5853452
#
_cell.length_a   1.000
_cell.length_b   1.000
_cell.length_c   1.000
_cell.angle_alpha   90.00
_cell.angle_beta   90.00
_cell.angle_gamma   90.00
#
_symmetry.space_group_name_H-M   'P 1'
#
loop_
_entity.id
_entity.type
_entity.pdbx_description
1 polymer ?
#
loop_
_entity_poly.entity_id
_entity_poly.type
_entity_poly.pdbx_seq_one_letter_code
_entity_poly.pdbx_strand_id
1 'polypeptide(L)'
;MSAHVLADSLELHVDADGLAVLRMRDEAGGNAFSQAFVAALVEALTALGRRGDVKVVVLCGLPGVFSAGGDRSVLLGLAEGRIAPYDLLLTRTLLELPQPSVAAIAGPAVGGGLVFGLACDLVFMARESRYGCNFMDLGFTPGMGTTRLLQAAVGPYVAAEMMLGAKYFRGAELAERGAQVNAVLPRAEVEAHALDVAARLCEKPRTALLLLKRALGLPRRLAFEEARTLESMMHEICFADPATQASIRENYLAPAPIIPGPQDPRP
;
A
#
# COMPACT_ATOMS: atom_id res chain seq x y z
N MET A 1 -0.72 28.18 5.32
CA MET A 1 -0.56 26.71 5.32
C MET A 1 0.46 26.40 4.24
N SER A 2 1.70 26.05 4.58
CA SER A 2 2.74 25.77 3.57
C SER A 2 2.87 24.26 3.39
N ALA A 3 2.63 23.79 2.17
CA ALA A 3 3.00 22.42 1.77
C ALA A 3 4.52 22.38 1.61
N HIS A 4 5.16 21.36 2.19
CA HIS A 4 6.57 21.10 2.00
C HIS A 4 6.73 19.94 1.00
N VAL A 5 7.36 20.21 -0.14
CA VAL A 5 7.81 19.17 -1.06
C VAL A 5 9.02 18.49 -0.42
N LEU A 6 8.87 17.23 -0.02
CA LEU A 6 9.96 16.44 0.59
C LEU A 6 10.89 15.85 -0.48
N ALA A 7 10.31 15.47 -1.63
CA ALA A 7 10.95 15.04 -2.85
C ALA A 7 9.99 15.34 -4.00
N ASP A 8 10.44 15.31 -5.25
CA ASP A 8 9.57 15.55 -6.41
C ASP A 8 8.33 14.64 -6.44
N SER A 9 8.44 13.45 -5.81
CA SER A 9 7.40 12.42 -5.74
C SER A 9 6.57 12.43 -4.46
N LEU A 10 6.85 13.30 -3.47
CA LEU A 10 6.16 13.35 -2.17
C LEU A 10 5.87 14.80 -1.74
N GLU A 11 4.64 15.00 -1.31
CA GLU A 11 4.19 16.26 -0.70
C GLU A 11 3.69 16.00 0.72
N LEU A 12 4.17 16.78 1.67
CA LEU A 12 3.73 16.74 3.07
C LEU A 12 3.10 18.07 3.47
N HIS A 13 1.89 17.99 3.98
CA HIS A 13 1.23 19.09 4.65
C HIS A 13 0.95 18.71 6.10
N VAL A 14 1.24 19.61 7.04
CA VAL A 14 0.89 19.43 8.46
C VAL A 14 0.16 20.69 8.93
N ASP A 15 -1.03 20.52 9.50
CA ASP A 15 -1.82 21.62 10.03
C ASP A 15 -1.51 21.90 11.52
N ALA A 16 -2.17 22.93 12.07
CA ALA A 16 -1.98 23.35 13.45
C ALA A 16 -2.56 22.35 14.48
N ASP A 17 -3.49 21.48 14.07
CA ASP A 17 -4.15 20.50 14.91
C ASP A 17 -3.38 19.18 14.99
N GLY A 18 -2.31 19.05 14.19
CA GLY A 18 -1.43 17.89 14.13
C GLY A 18 -1.85 16.82 13.11
N LEU A 19 -2.71 17.18 12.16
CA LEU A 19 -3.02 16.34 11.01
C LEU A 19 -1.91 16.49 9.97
N ALA A 20 -1.22 15.38 9.67
CA ALA A 20 -0.26 15.29 8.59
C ALA A 20 -0.88 14.58 7.39
N VAL A 21 -0.85 15.21 6.22
CA VAL A 21 -1.25 14.61 4.93
C VAL A 21 0.01 14.36 4.12
N LEU A 22 0.35 13.09 3.93
CA LEU A 22 1.45 12.65 3.07
C LEU A 22 0.86 12.19 1.74
N ARG A 23 1.10 12.94 0.68
CA ARG A 23 0.62 12.66 -0.67
C ARG A 23 1.73 12.06 -1.52
N MET A 24 1.50 10.89 -2.06
CA MET A 24 2.31 10.25 -3.07
C MET A 24 2.02 10.88 -4.43
N ARG A 25 3.04 11.38 -5.15
CA ARG A 25 2.90 12.20 -6.37
C ARG A 25 3.83 11.78 -7.50
N ASP A 26 4.31 10.57 -7.53
CA ASP A 26 5.07 10.07 -8.67
C ASP A 26 4.15 9.84 -9.88
N GLU A 27 3.87 10.93 -10.63
CA GLU A 27 3.00 10.91 -11.80
C GLU A 27 3.55 10.00 -12.90
N ALA A 28 4.86 10.01 -13.11
CA ALA A 28 5.52 9.24 -14.15
C ALA A 28 5.45 7.73 -13.89
N GLY A 29 5.65 7.31 -12.63
CA GLY A 29 5.60 5.92 -12.21
C GLY A 29 4.22 5.46 -11.72
N GLY A 30 3.23 6.35 -11.60
CA GLY A 30 1.94 6.00 -10.97
C GLY A 30 2.10 5.53 -9.53
N ASN A 31 3.01 6.13 -8.79
CA ASN A 31 3.39 5.74 -7.43
C ASN A 31 3.89 4.29 -7.34
N ALA A 32 4.59 3.80 -8.37
CA ALA A 32 5.27 2.52 -8.34
C ALA A 32 6.47 2.57 -7.38
N PHE A 33 6.75 1.49 -6.69
CA PHE A 33 7.81 1.41 -5.68
C PHE A 33 9.19 1.24 -6.31
N SER A 34 9.70 2.33 -6.93
CA SER A 34 11.10 2.45 -7.30
C SER A 34 11.97 2.57 -6.04
N GLN A 35 13.26 2.26 -6.14
CA GLN A 35 14.18 2.39 -5.01
C GLN A 35 14.18 3.81 -4.42
N ALA A 36 14.20 4.84 -5.27
CA ALA A 36 14.19 6.24 -4.85
C ALA A 36 12.88 6.59 -4.14
N PHE A 37 11.74 6.15 -4.68
CA PHE A 37 10.43 6.42 -4.09
C PHE A 37 10.25 5.71 -2.74
N VAL A 38 10.66 4.44 -2.63
CA VAL A 38 10.66 3.71 -1.35
C VAL A 38 11.54 4.38 -0.32
N ALA A 39 12.75 4.80 -0.69
CA ALA A 39 13.66 5.52 0.21
C ALA A 39 13.04 6.82 0.72
N ALA A 40 12.44 7.63 -0.16
CA ALA A 40 11.76 8.86 0.20
C ALA A 40 10.54 8.62 1.13
N LEU A 41 9.73 7.59 0.88
CA LEU A 41 8.61 7.21 1.74
C LEU A 41 9.08 6.76 3.14
N VAL A 42 10.12 5.93 3.21
CA VAL A 42 10.69 5.47 4.49
C VAL A 42 11.26 6.64 5.28
N GLU A 43 11.97 7.54 4.64
CA GLU A 43 12.50 8.77 5.26
C GLU A 43 11.36 9.65 5.79
N ALA A 44 10.35 9.93 4.96
CA ALA A 44 9.19 10.74 5.34
C ALA A 44 8.42 10.15 6.53
N LEU A 45 8.11 8.85 6.50
CA LEU A 45 7.41 8.17 7.59
C LEU A 45 8.25 8.14 8.88
N THR A 46 9.56 7.90 8.76
CA THR A 46 10.48 7.93 9.90
C THR A 46 10.56 9.33 10.53
N ALA A 47 10.65 10.36 9.70
CA ALA A 47 10.64 11.76 10.16
C ALA A 47 9.32 12.11 10.86
N LEU A 48 8.18 11.73 10.26
CA LEU A 48 6.85 11.92 10.85
C LEU A 48 6.72 11.22 12.21
N GLY A 49 7.24 9.99 12.33
CA GLY A 49 7.23 9.23 13.58
C GLY A 49 7.91 9.95 14.74
N ARG A 50 8.90 10.80 14.47
CA ARG A 50 9.66 11.57 15.46
C ARG A 50 9.03 12.92 15.82
N ARG A 51 8.03 13.38 15.06
CA ARG A 51 7.41 14.69 15.26
C ARG A 51 6.46 14.68 16.44
N GLY A 52 6.74 15.55 17.42
CA GLY A 52 5.90 15.73 18.61
C GLY A 52 4.59 16.49 18.36
N ASP A 53 4.54 17.26 17.29
CA ASP A 53 3.38 18.06 16.87
C ASP A 53 2.39 17.28 15.97
N VAL A 54 2.79 16.10 15.41
CA VAL A 54 1.90 15.26 14.58
C VAL A 54 1.12 14.28 15.46
N LYS A 55 -0.18 14.23 15.26
CA LYS A 55 -1.12 13.31 15.93
C LYS A 55 -1.61 12.19 15.05
N VAL A 56 -1.89 12.46 13.78
CA VAL A 56 -2.46 11.52 12.79
C VAL A 56 -1.79 11.72 11.44
N VAL A 57 -1.58 10.64 10.70
CA VAL A 57 -1.02 10.69 9.34
C VAL A 57 -2.04 10.13 8.36
N VAL A 58 -2.37 10.90 7.31
CA VAL A 58 -3.19 10.45 6.18
C VAL A 58 -2.31 10.22 4.97
N LEU A 59 -2.42 9.04 4.35
CA LEU A 59 -1.77 8.70 3.09
C LEU A 59 -2.75 8.88 1.94
N CYS A 60 -2.39 9.71 0.97
CA CYS A 60 -3.12 9.93 -0.27
C CYS A 60 -2.28 9.53 -1.48
N GLY A 61 -2.92 9.05 -2.54
CA GLY A 61 -2.29 8.83 -3.83
C GLY A 61 -2.56 9.97 -4.81
N LEU A 62 -2.30 9.70 -6.10
CA LEU A 62 -2.73 10.53 -7.22
C LEU A 62 -4.25 10.39 -7.43
N PRO A 63 -4.91 11.37 -8.10
CA PRO A 63 -6.34 11.28 -8.40
C PRO A 63 -6.74 10.03 -9.21
N GLY A 64 -5.84 9.54 -10.07
CA GLY A 64 -6.08 8.41 -10.98
C GLY A 64 -5.57 7.06 -10.48
N VAL A 65 -4.65 7.04 -9.51
CA VAL A 65 -4.01 5.83 -9.00
C VAL A 65 -3.50 6.05 -7.57
N PHE A 66 -3.78 5.11 -6.68
CA PHE A 66 -3.16 5.14 -5.35
C PHE A 66 -1.70 4.69 -5.44
N SER A 67 -1.47 3.47 -5.97
CA SER A 67 -0.12 2.98 -6.28
C SER A 67 -0.20 1.81 -7.27
N ALA A 68 0.68 1.85 -8.27
CA ALA A 68 0.85 0.77 -9.26
C ALA A 68 1.61 -0.46 -8.71
N GLY A 69 2.12 -0.39 -7.47
CA GLY A 69 2.83 -1.51 -6.84
C GLY A 69 4.32 -1.55 -7.17
N GLY A 70 4.85 -2.73 -7.49
CA GLY A 70 6.27 -2.90 -7.77
C GLY A 70 6.74 -2.14 -9.02
N ASP A 71 7.87 -1.44 -8.92
CA ASP A 71 8.51 -0.82 -10.07
C ASP A 71 9.21 -1.87 -10.93
N ARG A 72 9.13 -1.69 -12.26
CA ARG A 72 9.72 -2.60 -13.24
C ARG A 72 11.21 -2.83 -13.05
N SER A 73 11.97 -1.77 -12.86
CA SER A 73 13.43 -1.85 -12.73
C SER A 73 13.83 -2.59 -11.45
N VAL A 74 13.05 -2.41 -10.37
CA VAL A 74 13.23 -3.11 -9.10
C VAL A 74 12.94 -4.60 -9.26
N LEU A 75 11.83 -4.97 -9.90
CA LEU A 75 11.47 -6.37 -10.09
C LEU A 75 12.46 -7.11 -11.01
N LEU A 76 12.94 -6.46 -12.08
CA LEU A 76 14.02 -7.00 -12.90
C LEU A 76 15.32 -7.12 -12.10
N GLY A 77 15.66 -6.12 -11.28
CA GLY A 77 16.83 -6.16 -10.41
C GLY A 77 16.79 -7.28 -9.37
N LEU A 78 15.61 -7.56 -8.80
CA LEU A 78 15.36 -8.70 -7.91
C LEU A 78 15.54 -10.03 -8.64
N ALA A 79 14.92 -10.18 -9.83
CA ALA A 79 15.02 -11.39 -10.65
C ALA A 79 16.45 -11.69 -11.10
N GLU A 80 17.27 -10.68 -11.28
CA GLU A 80 18.68 -10.79 -11.67
C GLU A 80 19.64 -10.84 -10.47
N GLY A 81 19.12 -10.80 -9.24
CA GLY A 81 19.94 -10.81 -8.01
C GLY A 81 20.75 -9.53 -7.77
N ARG A 82 20.46 -8.45 -8.51
CA ARG A 82 21.15 -7.15 -8.35
C ARG A 82 20.58 -6.30 -7.22
N ILE A 83 19.37 -6.58 -6.80
CA ILE A 83 18.64 -5.86 -5.75
C ILE A 83 18.18 -6.86 -4.69
N ALA A 84 18.38 -6.54 -3.42
CA ALA A 84 17.77 -7.28 -2.32
C ALA A 84 16.34 -6.75 -2.05
N PRO A 85 15.40 -7.57 -1.53
CA PRO A 85 14.04 -7.13 -1.21
C PRO A 85 14.01 -6.01 -0.16
N TYR A 86 13.75 -4.77 -0.58
CA TYR A 86 13.59 -3.59 0.29
C TYR A 86 12.13 -3.27 0.61
N ASP A 87 11.20 -3.83 -0.14
CA ASP A 87 9.77 -3.63 -0.03
C ASP A 87 9.22 -3.92 1.38
N LEU A 88 9.78 -4.90 2.05
CA LEU A 88 9.40 -5.28 3.43
C LEU A 88 9.67 -4.17 4.45
N LEU A 89 10.71 -3.35 4.24
CA LEU A 89 11.03 -2.24 5.12
C LEU A 89 9.95 -1.16 5.08
N LEU A 90 9.40 -0.85 3.91
CA LEU A 90 8.37 0.17 3.74
C LEU A 90 7.11 -0.16 4.55
N THR A 91 6.57 -1.37 4.42
CA THR A 91 5.40 -1.82 5.18
C THR A 91 5.68 -1.82 6.69
N ARG A 92 6.85 -2.29 7.11
CA ARG A 92 7.27 -2.27 8.51
C ARG A 92 7.28 -0.85 9.06
N THR A 93 7.90 0.10 8.34
CA THR A 93 8.00 1.50 8.78
C THR A 93 6.61 2.10 9.01
N LEU A 94 5.63 1.79 8.15
CA LEU A 94 4.25 2.25 8.32
C LEU A 94 3.55 1.59 9.52
N LEU A 95 3.71 0.27 9.71
CA LEU A 95 3.14 -0.46 10.84
C LEU A 95 3.73 -0.02 12.19
N GLU A 96 4.99 0.39 12.21
CA GLU A 96 5.71 0.89 13.41
C GLU A 96 5.50 2.39 13.65
N LEU A 97 4.86 3.11 12.72
CA LEU A 97 4.56 4.53 12.89
C LEU A 97 3.79 4.73 14.21
N PRO A 98 4.28 5.59 15.13
CA PRO A 98 3.61 5.78 16.44
C PRO A 98 2.22 6.39 16.32
N GLN A 99 2.02 7.31 15.36
CA GLN A 99 0.75 7.98 15.12
C GLN A 99 -0.23 7.04 14.40
N PRO A 100 -1.55 7.12 14.67
CA PRO A 100 -2.55 6.51 13.82
C PRO A 100 -2.38 6.92 12.37
N SER A 101 -2.51 5.94 11.46
CA SER A 101 -2.42 6.12 10.02
C SER A 101 -3.75 5.83 9.34
N VAL A 102 -4.08 6.65 8.34
CA VAL A 102 -5.33 6.57 7.57
C VAL A 102 -4.97 6.49 6.09
N ALA A 103 -5.46 5.51 5.36
CA ALA A 103 -5.31 5.41 3.92
C ALA A 103 -6.55 5.89 3.18
N ALA A 104 -6.39 6.86 2.28
CA ALA A 104 -7.39 7.32 1.33
C ALA A 104 -7.11 6.67 -0.04
N ILE A 105 -7.58 5.43 -0.25
CA ILE A 105 -7.32 4.65 -1.46
C ILE A 105 -8.39 4.98 -2.52
N ALA A 106 -8.38 6.20 -3.04
CA ALA A 106 -9.37 6.67 -4.01
C ALA A 106 -9.15 6.07 -5.41
N GLY A 107 -7.90 5.87 -5.82
CA GLY A 107 -7.51 5.26 -7.10
C GLY A 107 -7.25 3.76 -7.02
N PRO A 108 -7.05 3.09 -8.16
CA PRO A 108 -6.58 1.71 -8.20
C PRO A 108 -5.31 1.51 -7.38
N ALA A 109 -5.19 0.33 -6.77
CA ALA A 109 -4.00 -0.08 -6.03
C ALA A 109 -3.67 -1.54 -6.32
N VAL A 110 -2.39 -1.82 -6.64
CA VAL A 110 -1.94 -3.11 -7.15
C VAL A 110 -0.81 -3.68 -6.31
N GLY A 111 -0.86 -4.97 -6.01
CA GLY A 111 0.22 -5.71 -5.35
C GLY A 111 0.67 -5.05 -4.06
N GLY A 112 1.96 -4.74 -3.95
CA GLY A 112 2.53 -4.04 -2.81
C GLY A 112 1.89 -2.68 -2.53
N GLY A 113 1.40 -1.97 -3.56
CA GLY A 113 0.70 -0.69 -3.42
C GLY A 113 -0.63 -0.82 -2.67
N LEU A 114 -1.39 -1.87 -2.96
CA LEU A 114 -2.61 -2.18 -2.21
C LEU A 114 -2.28 -2.50 -0.75
N VAL A 115 -1.31 -3.39 -0.54
CA VAL A 115 -0.94 -3.84 0.81
C VAL A 115 -0.37 -2.72 1.67
N PHE A 116 0.38 -1.80 1.08
CA PHE A 116 0.86 -0.61 1.77
C PHE A 116 -0.30 0.24 2.30
N GLY A 117 -1.34 0.47 1.50
CA GLY A 117 -2.55 1.14 1.98
C GLY A 117 -3.29 0.35 3.07
N LEU A 118 -3.41 -0.98 2.90
CA LEU A 118 -4.06 -1.87 3.89
C LEU A 118 -3.27 -2.00 5.20
N ALA A 119 -1.98 -1.64 5.22
CA ALA A 119 -1.18 -1.60 6.44
C ALA A 119 -1.53 -0.41 7.37
N CYS A 120 -2.27 0.58 6.89
CA CYS A 120 -2.80 1.67 7.72
C CYS A 120 -3.79 1.17 8.77
N ASP A 121 -4.01 1.98 9.82
CA ASP A 121 -4.96 1.65 10.89
C ASP A 121 -6.41 1.80 10.45
N LEU A 122 -6.69 2.81 9.64
CA LEU A 122 -7.98 3.05 9.02
C LEU A 122 -7.80 3.08 7.50
N VAL A 123 -8.75 2.45 6.79
CA VAL A 123 -8.68 2.30 5.34
C VAL A 123 -10.02 2.68 4.72
N PHE A 124 -10.00 3.63 3.80
CA PHE A 124 -11.13 4.05 2.99
C PHE A 124 -10.82 3.79 1.53
N MET A 125 -11.74 3.09 0.83
CA MET A 125 -11.55 2.62 -0.55
C MET A 125 -12.64 3.18 -1.46
N ALA A 126 -12.34 3.29 -2.75
CA ALA A 126 -13.31 3.71 -3.75
C ALA A 126 -14.11 2.53 -4.32
N ARG A 127 -15.43 2.69 -4.49
CA ARG A 127 -16.32 1.69 -5.10
C ARG A 127 -15.93 1.32 -6.52
N GLU A 128 -15.53 2.33 -7.30
CA GLU A 128 -15.27 2.22 -8.73
C GLU A 128 -13.86 1.77 -9.06
N SER A 129 -12.93 1.89 -8.10
CA SER A 129 -11.53 1.55 -8.32
C SER A 129 -11.29 0.05 -8.27
N ARG A 130 -10.24 -0.39 -8.95
CA ARG A 130 -9.82 -1.79 -8.99
C ARG A 130 -8.65 -2.03 -8.04
N TYR A 131 -8.73 -3.13 -7.34
CA TYR A 131 -7.75 -3.58 -6.34
C TYR A 131 -7.38 -5.03 -6.61
N GLY A 132 -6.11 -5.35 -6.63
CA GLY A 132 -5.66 -6.70 -6.93
C GLY A 132 -4.20 -6.96 -6.61
N CYS A 133 -3.82 -8.23 -6.71
CA CYS A 133 -2.47 -8.72 -6.46
C CYS A 133 -2.01 -9.54 -7.66
N ASN A 134 -1.22 -8.94 -8.53
CA ASN A 134 -0.78 -9.53 -9.81
C ASN A 134 0.56 -10.31 -9.72
N PHE A 135 1.00 -10.67 -8.54
CA PHE A 135 2.28 -11.36 -8.34
C PHE A 135 2.39 -12.66 -9.15
N MET A 136 1.32 -13.47 -9.16
CA MET A 136 1.31 -14.75 -9.86
C MET A 136 1.32 -14.60 -11.39
N ASP A 137 0.72 -13.55 -11.94
CA ASP A 137 0.83 -13.24 -13.39
C ASP A 137 2.28 -12.90 -13.79
N LEU A 138 3.08 -12.45 -12.83
CA LEU A 138 4.48 -12.13 -13.01
C LEU A 138 5.40 -13.31 -12.67
N GLY A 139 4.84 -14.44 -12.22
CA GLY A 139 5.55 -15.68 -11.92
C GLY A 139 6.21 -15.73 -10.55
N PHE A 140 5.90 -14.80 -9.63
CA PHE A 140 6.47 -14.83 -8.28
C PHE A 140 5.42 -14.66 -7.18
N THR A 141 5.80 -15.00 -5.96
CA THR A 141 4.93 -14.98 -4.79
C THR A 141 4.78 -13.58 -4.19
N PRO A 142 3.71 -13.32 -3.43
CA PRO A 142 3.52 -12.04 -2.76
C PRO A 142 4.65 -11.68 -1.79
N GLY A 143 4.89 -10.38 -1.62
CA GLY A 143 5.77 -9.77 -0.62
C GLY A 143 5.04 -8.73 0.23
N MET A 144 5.80 -7.95 1.01
CA MET A 144 5.32 -6.80 1.80
C MET A 144 4.30 -7.14 2.90
N GLY A 145 4.20 -8.40 3.32
CA GLY A 145 3.21 -8.86 4.30
C GLY A 145 1.85 -9.21 3.70
N THR A 146 1.76 -9.28 2.36
CA THR A 146 0.51 -9.50 1.62
C THR A 146 -0.22 -10.75 2.09
N THR A 147 0.50 -11.85 2.31
CA THR A 147 -0.08 -13.16 2.68
C THR A 147 -0.87 -13.14 4.00
N ARG A 148 -0.69 -12.14 4.84
CA ARG A 148 -1.45 -11.95 6.08
C ARG A 148 -2.31 -10.69 6.10
N LEU A 149 -1.75 -9.55 5.67
CA LEU A 149 -2.46 -8.27 5.72
C LEU A 149 -3.67 -8.24 4.78
N LEU A 150 -3.55 -8.84 3.58
CA LEU A 150 -4.68 -8.92 2.65
C LEU A 150 -5.81 -9.78 3.20
N GLN A 151 -5.48 -10.95 3.79
CA GLN A 151 -6.49 -11.82 4.41
C GLN A 151 -7.27 -11.11 5.53
N ALA A 152 -6.57 -10.30 6.33
CA ALA A 152 -7.21 -9.53 7.40
C ALA A 152 -8.17 -8.45 6.85
N ALA A 153 -7.88 -7.91 5.65
CA ALA A 153 -8.68 -6.85 5.06
C ALA A 153 -9.88 -7.34 4.23
N VAL A 154 -9.74 -8.45 3.50
CA VAL A 154 -10.77 -8.91 2.56
C VAL A 154 -11.30 -10.33 2.86
N GLY A 155 -10.83 -10.93 3.93
CA GLY A 155 -11.15 -12.32 4.29
C GLY A 155 -10.29 -13.35 3.54
N PRO A 156 -10.16 -14.58 4.09
CA PRO A 156 -9.18 -15.56 3.57
C PRO A 156 -9.50 -16.06 2.17
N TYR A 157 -10.77 -16.25 1.82
CA TYR A 157 -11.16 -16.78 0.51
C TYR A 157 -11.01 -15.75 -0.60
N VAL A 158 -11.42 -14.50 -0.37
CA VAL A 158 -11.24 -13.41 -1.35
C VAL A 158 -9.75 -13.13 -1.54
N ALA A 159 -8.97 -13.13 -0.46
CA ALA A 159 -7.52 -12.97 -0.54
C ALA A 159 -6.85 -14.11 -1.33
N ALA A 160 -7.28 -15.36 -1.14
CA ALA A 160 -6.78 -16.50 -1.91
C ALA A 160 -7.12 -16.37 -3.40
N GLU A 161 -8.36 -16.02 -3.73
CA GLU A 161 -8.80 -15.77 -5.12
C GLU A 161 -8.00 -14.64 -5.76
N MET A 162 -7.74 -13.55 -5.01
CA MET A 162 -6.95 -12.41 -5.46
C MET A 162 -5.48 -12.76 -5.67
N MET A 163 -4.86 -13.50 -4.74
CA MET A 163 -3.44 -13.83 -4.80
C MET A 163 -3.14 -14.97 -5.79
N LEU A 164 -3.85 -16.10 -5.69
CA LEU A 164 -3.58 -17.28 -6.53
C LEU A 164 -4.00 -17.06 -7.99
N GLY A 165 -5.12 -16.35 -8.19
CA GLY A 165 -5.66 -16.08 -9.52
C GLY A 165 -5.23 -14.75 -10.12
N ALA A 166 -4.36 -13.99 -9.44
CA ALA A 166 -3.96 -12.64 -9.85
C ALA A 166 -5.18 -11.73 -10.19
N LYS A 167 -6.31 -11.96 -9.49
CA LYS A 167 -7.59 -11.36 -9.82
C LYS A 167 -7.73 -9.96 -9.25
N TYR A 168 -8.38 -9.10 -10.03
CA TYR A 168 -8.75 -7.74 -9.62
C TYR A 168 -10.23 -7.68 -9.28
N PHE A 169 -10.54 -6.97 -8.21
CA PHE A 169 -11.90 -6.71 -7.75
C PHE A 169 -12.20 -5.21 -7.78
N ARG A 170 -13.43 -4.84 -8.08
CA ARG A 170 -13.88 -3.48 -7.80
C ARG A 170 -14.10 -3.31 -6.29
N GLY A 171 -13.93 -2.08 -5.78
CA GLY A 171 -14.21 -1.82 -4.38
C GLY A 171 -15.65 -2.18 -3.99
N ALA A 172 -16.63 -1.97 -4.88
CA ALA A 172 -18.01 -2.40 -4.68
C ALA A 172 -18.12 -3.91 -4.44
N GLU A 173 -17.44 -4.75 -5.25
CA GLU A 173 -17.42 -6.20 -5.10
C GLU A 173 -16.78 -6.64 -3.79
N LEU A 174 -15.69 -5.97 -3.39
CA LEU A 174 -15.04 -6.24 -2.10
C LEU A 174 -15.98 -5.94 -0.92
N ALA A 175 -16.73 -4.83 -0.99
CA ALA A 175 -17.72 -4.49 0.02
C ALA A 175 -18.84 -5.51 0.09
N GLU A 176 -19.39 -5.96 -1.06
CA GLU A 176 -20.43 -7.00 -1.15
C GLU A 176 -19.96 -8.35 -0.59
N ARG A 177 -18.66 -8.65 -0.72
CA ARG A 177 -18.03 -9.87 -0.18
C ARG A 177 -17.58 -9.73 1.28
N GLY A 178 -17.88 -8.60 1.94
CA GLY A 178 -17.63 -8.41 3.36
C GLY A 178 -16.21 -7.99 3.71
N ALA A 179 -15.54 -7.22 2.84
CA ALA A 179 -14.23 -6.66 3.14
C ALA A 179 -14.21 -5.91 4.48
N GLN A 180 -13.21 -6.18 5.30
CA GLN A 180 -13.01 -5.63 6.63
C GLN A 180 -12.21 -4.33 6.59
N VAL A 181 -12.69 -3.35 5.81
CA VAL A 181 -12.15 -1.99 5.75
C VAL A 181 -13.16 -1.01 6.36
N ASN A 182 -12.72 0.21 6.70
CA ASN A 182 -13.58 1.17 7.40
C ASN A 182 -14.79 1.60 6.56
N ALA A 183 -14.58 1.88 5.27
CA ALA A 183 -15.66 2.13 4.33
C ALA A 183 -15.21 1.97 2.88
N VAL A 184 -16.19 1.64 2.02
CA VAL A 184 -16.06 1.69 0.56
C VAL A 184 -17.06 2.73 0.05
N LEU A 185 -16.54 3.84 -0.47
CA LEU A 185 -17.26 5.08 -0.77
C LEU A 185 -17.20 5.41 -2.28
N PRO A 186 -18.06 6.29 -2.81
CA PRO A 186 -17.82 6.90 -4.11
C PRO A 186 -16.41 7.51 -4.17
N ARG A 187 -15.71 7.34 -5.29
CA ARG A 187 -14.31 7.79 -5.45
C ARG A 187 -14.10 9.25 -5.03
N ALA A 188 -15.01 10.12 -5.43
CA ALA A 188 -14.93 11.55 -5.13
C ALA A 188 -15.02 11.89 -3.64
N GLU A 189 -15.52 10.97 -2.81
CA GLU A 189 -15.74 11.18 -1.38
C GLU A 189 -14.62 10.59 -0.50
N VAL A 190 -13.82 9.67 -1.03
CA VAL A 190 -12.85 8.89 -0.24
C VAL A 190 -11.87 9.78 0.49
N GLU A 191 -11.23 10.73 -0.20
CA GLU A 191 -10.22 11.60 0.41
C GLU A 191 -10.84 12.54 1.44
N ALA A 192 -11.93 13.20 1.08
CA ALA A 192 -12.62 14.12 1.99
C ALA A 192 -13.09 13.40 3.27
N HIS A 193 -13.62 12.19 3.14
CA HIS A 193 -14.04 11.38 4.27
C HIS A 193 -12.86 10.94 5.16
N ALA A 194 -11.75 10.52 4.54
CA ALA A 194 -10.54 10.14 5.27
C ALA A 194 -9.97 11.32 6.08
N LEU A 195 -9.95 12.52 5.49
CA LEU A 195 -9.51 13.75 6.14
C LEU A 195 -10.42 14.16 7.29
N ASP A 196 -11.76 14.06 7.12
CA ASP A 196 -12.73 14.34 8.17
C ASP A 196 -12.57 13.39 9.36
N VAL A 197 -12.41 12.09 9.11
CA VAL A 197 -12.15 11.11 10.18
C VAL A 197 -10.83 11.41 10.88
N ALA A 198 -9.77 11.72 10.14
CA ALA A 198 -8.46 12.04 10.71
C ALA A 198 -8.49 13.33 11.55
N ALA A 199 -9.22 14.37 11.11
CA ALA A 199 -9.41 15.59 11.88
C ALA A 199 -10.09 15.32 13.24
N ARG A 200 -11.14 14.47 13.25
CA ARG A 200 -11.78 14.05 14.51
C ARG A 200 -10.86 13.26 15.43
N LEU A 201 -9.91 12.50 14.89
CA LEU A 201 -8.87 11.84 15.69
C LEU A 201 -7.92 12.89 16.30
N CYS A 202 -7.58 13.94 15.58
CA CYS A 202 -6.71 15.03 16.08
C CYS A 202 -7.29 15.79 17.28
N GLU A 203 -8.61 15.76 17.49
CA GLU A 203 -9.26 16.30 18.71
C GLU A 203 -8.89 15.51 19.98
N LYS A 204 -8.41 14.28 19.83
CA LYS A 204 -8.13 13.40 20.98
C LYS A 204 -6.74 13.68 21.56
N PRO A 205 -6.53 13.39 22.88
CA PRO A 205 -5.22 13.53 23.50
C PRO A 205 -4.18 12.66 22.79
N ARG A 206 -3.08 13.26 22.36
CA ARG A 206 -2.00 12.60 21.60
C ARG A 206 -1.51 11.33 22.29
N THR A 207 -1.22 11.40 23.60
CA THR A 207 -0.71 10.23 24.36
C THR A 207 -1.69 9.04 24.29
N ALA A 208 -2.98 9.29 24.44
CA ALA A 208 -4.00 8.24 24.34
C ALA A 208 -4.05 7.60 22.95
N LEU A 209 -3.97 8.42 21.87
CA LEU A 209 -3.92 7.94 20.50
C LEU A 209 -2.72 6.99 20.28
N LEU A 210 -1.52 7.42 20.69
CA LEU A 210 -0.30 6.63 20.49
C LEU A 210 -0.34 5.30 21.25
N LEU A 211 -0.78 5.31 22.50
CA LEU A 211 -0.89 4.09 23.31
C LEU A 211 -1.93 3.12 22.73
N LEU A 212 -3.10 3.64 22.35
CA LEU A 212 -4.17 2.81 21.77
C LEU A 212 -3.75 2.25 20.40
N LYS A 213 -3.14 3.07 19.52
CA LYS A 213 -2.56 2.62 18.25
C LYS A 213 -1.60 1.46 18.48
N ARG A 214 -0.67 1.60 19.43
CA ARG A 214 0.31 0.57 19.75
C ARG A 214 -0.35 -0.74 20.15
N ALA A 215 -1.39 -0.70 20.97
CA ALA A 215 -2.14 -1.88 21.41
C ALA A 215 -2.92 -2.53 20.27
N LEU A 216 -3.74 -1.74 19.55
CA LEU A 216 -4.57 -2.24 18.44
C LEU A 216 -3.73 -2.76 17.27
N GLY A 217 -2.56 -2.16 17.01
CA GLY A 217 -1.66 -2.56 15.92
C GLY A 217 -0.84 -3.82 16.19
N LEU A 218 -0.80 -4.33 17.44
CA LEU A 218 0.03 -5.48 17.81
C LEU A 218 -0.26 -6.73 16.97
N PRO A 219 -1.52 -7.18 16.78
CA PRO A 219 -1.80 -8.36 15.96
C PRO A 219 -1.32 -8.23 14.53
N ARG A 220 -1.48 -7.05 13.90
CA ARG A 220 -1.02 -6.80 12.53
C ARG A 220 0.50 -6.82 12.42
N ARG A 221 1.23 -6.27 13.41
CA ARG A 221 2.70 -6.33 13.43
C ARG A 221 3.19 -7.77 13.57
N LEU A 222 2.59 -8.58 14.43
CA LEU A 222 2.94 -10.01 14.58
C LEU A 222 2.63 -10.79 13.29
N ALA A 223 1.47 -10.57 12.68
CA ALA A 223 1.11 -11.18 11.42
C ALA A 223 2.05 -10.77 10.27
N PHE A 224 2.50 -9.51 10.25
CA PHE A 224 3.48 -9.05 9.29
C PHE A 224 4.84 -9.74 9.46
N GLU A 225 5.35 -9.90 10.68
CA GLU A 225 6.63 -10.58 10.93
C GLU A 225 6.58 -12.07 10.54
N GLU A 226 5.45 -12.73 10.79
CA GLU A 226 5.21 -14.09 10.30
C GLU A 226 5.21 -14.14 8.77
N ALA A 227 4.45 -13.25 8.13
CA ALA A 227 4.38 -13.15 6.67
C ALA A 227 5.77 -12.89 6.08
N ARG A 228 6.51 -11.92 6.62
CA ARG A 228 7.84 -11.53 6.14
C ARG A 228 8.79 -12.72 6.05
N THR A 229 8.81 -13.56 7.06
CA THR A 229 9.70 -14.74 7.09
C THR A 229 9.34 -15.71 5.96
N LEU A 230 8.06 -16.04 5.81
CA LEU A 230 7.59 -16.97 4.78
C LEU A 230 7.76 -16.38 3.36
N GLU A 231 7.40 -15.11 3.18
CA GLU A 231 7.49 -14.42 1.90
C GLU A 231 8.93 -14.28 1.42
N SER A 232 9.88 -14.00 2.32
CA SER A 232 11.31 -13.95 1.98
C SER A 232 11.82 -15.30 1.47
N MET A 233 11.46 -16.40 2.14
CA MET A 233 11.84 -17.75 1.69
C MET A 233 11.21 -18.11 0.33
N MET A 234 9.93 -17.77 0.14
CA MET A 234 9.25 -17.98 -1.15
C MET A 234 9.89 -17.16 -2.28
N HIS A 235 10.27 -15.92 -2.01
CA HIS A 235 10.96 -15.04 -2.97
C HIS A 235 12.32 -15.60 -3.38
N GLU A 236 13.13 -16.10 -2.44
CA GLU A 236 14.42 -16.74 -2.75
C GLU A 236 14.23 -17.90 -3.73
N ILE A 237 13.21 -18.74 -3.52
CA ILE A 237 12.92 -19.88 -4.40
C ILE A 237 12.41 -19.39 -5.77
N CYS A 238 11.41 -18.48 -5.79
CA CYS A 238 10.80 -18.03 -7.05
C CYS A 238 11.77 -17.24 -7.92
N PHE A 239 12.55 -16.32 -7.36
CA PHE A 239 13.48 -15.51 -8.14
C PHE A 239 14.70 -16.32 -8.63
N ALA A 240 15.02 -17.46 -8.01
CA ALA A 240 16.03 -18.39 -8.51
C ALA A 240 15.52 -19.25 -9.69
N ASP A 241 14.20 -19.33 -9.91
CA ASP A 241 13.61 -20.10 -11.00
C ASP A 241 13.76 -19.38 -12.34
N PRO A 242 14.40 -20.00 -13.37
CA PRO A 242 14.52 -19.43 -14.70
C PRO A 242 13.19 -19.08 -15.37
N ALA A 243 12.11 -19.85 -15.10
CA ALA A 243 10.79 -19.57 -15.65
C ALA A 243 10.21 -18.28 -15.08
N THR A 244 10.35 -18.02 -13.78
CA THR A 244 9.99 -16.76 -13.13
C THR A 244 10.76 -15.60 -13.73
N GLN A 245 12.08 -15.75 -13.89
CA GLN A 245 12.93 -14.70 -14.49
C GLN A 245 12.50 -14.37 -15.93
N ALA A 246 12.17 -15.38 -16.73
CA ALA A 246 11.67 -15.21 -18.09
C ALA A 246 10.32 -14.48 -18.08
N SER A 247 9.37 -14.93 -17.24
CA SER A 247 8.04 -14.31 -17.10
C SER A 247 8.12 -12.82 -16.73
N ILE A 248 8.98 -12.46 -15.77
CA ILE A 248 9.18 -11.06 -15.39
C ILE A 248 9.71 -10.24 -16.56
N ARG A 249 10.71 -10.77 -17.32
CA ARG A 249 11.27 -10.06 -18.48
C ARG A 249 10.20 -9.85 -19.57
N GLU A 250 9.46 -10.89 -19.92
CA GLU A 250 8.48 -10.87 -21.00
C GLU A 250 7.28 -9.97 -20.67
N ASN A 251 6.71 -10.13 -19.48
CA ASN A 251 5.52 -9.37 -19.08
C ASN A 251 5.81 -7.88 -18.85
N TYR A 252 7.05 -7.51 -18.51
CA TYR A 252 7.45 -6.10 -18.38
C TYR A 252 8.00 -5.48 -19.68
N LEU A 253 8.27 -6.27 -20.72
CA LEU A 253 8.65 -5.75 -22.04
C LEU A 253 7.43 -5.25 -22.82
N ALA A 254 6.23 -5.77 -22.54
CA ALA A 254 5.01 -5.30 -23.16
C ALA A 254 4.55 -3.96 -22.53
N PRO A 255 4.12 -2.98 -23.34
CA PRO A 255 3.62 -1.69 -22.83
C PRO A 255 2.19 -1.79 -22.26
N ALA A 256 1.82 -2.93 -21.68
CA ALA A 256 0.51 -3.08 -21.06
C ALA A 256 0.45 -2.27 -19.76
N PRO A 257 -0.64 -1.54 -19.49
CA PRO A 257 -0.81 -0.83 -18.25
C PRO A 257 -0.76 -1.85 -17.10
N ILE A 258 0.05 -1.56 -16.09
CA ILE A 258 0.17 -2.35 -14.84
C ILE A 258 -1.21 -2.50 -14.17
N ILE A 259 -2.10 -1.56 -14.43
CA ILE A 259 -3.51 -1.58 -14.01
C ILE A 259 -4.36 -1.87 -15.24
N PRO A 260 -5.12 -2.97 -15.28
CA PRO A 260 -6.02 -3.26 -16.39
C PRO A 260 -6.98 -2.10 -16.65
N GLY A 261 -7.07 -1.67 -17.89
CA GLY A 261 -8.01 -0.62 -18.31
C GLY A 261 -9.47 -1.00 -18.02
N PRO A 262 -10.40 -0.03 -18.09
CA PRO A 262 -11.83 -0.27 -17.79
C PRO A 262 -12.50 -1.30 -18.71
N GLN A 263 -11.84 -1.68 -19.81
CA GLN A 263 -12.37 -2.63 -20.82
C GLN A 263 -11.62 -3.96 -20.85
N ASP A 264 -10.74 -4.26 -19.88
CA ASP A 264 -10.07 -5.57 -19.81
C ASP A 264 -11.12 -6.65 -19.50
N PRO A 265 -11.43 -7.53 -20.46
CA PRO A 265 -12.46 -8.56 -20.29
C PRO A 265 -12.00 -9.76 -19.46
N ARG A 266 -10.77 -9.75 -18.94
CA ARG A 266 -10.30 -10.85 -18.09
C ARG A 266 -11.16 -10.92 -16.84
N PRO A 267 -11.79 -12.08 -16.59
CA PRO A 267 -12.73 -12.26 -15.49
C PRO A 267 -12.09 -12.12 -14.12
#